data_ee85c556bcb87221f206f5ad294e4377
#
_entry.id   ee85c556bcb87221f206f5ad294e4377
#
_cell.length_a   1.000
_cell.length_b   1.000
_cell.length_c   1.000
_cell.angle_alpha   90.00
_cell.angle_beta   90.00
_cell.angle_gamma   90.00
#
_symmetry.space_group_name_H-M   'P 1'
#
loop_
_entity.id
_entity.type
_entity.pdbx_description
1 polymer ?
#
loop_
_entity_poly.entity_id
_entity_poly.type
_entity_poly.pdbx_seq_one_letter_code
_entity_poly.pdbx_strand_id
1 'polypeptide(L)'
;MEIRASKRFTVFIIILSVCAVTFAFVNSLMPAEVSQGESGGVLAFIVQTLEALGIQAELTDHLIRKTAHFTEFAVIGMLFEVCAYCFYRPKPRKFLPQVLLAGLLTALTDETLQLYADKRSGMIADVWLDFSGVVTGAVLITLLLTVYIKRKYKGIKAEE
;
A
#
# COMPACT_ATOMS: atom_id res chain seq x y z
N MET A 1 0.09 31.62 -6.29
CA MET A 1 -0.99 31.00 -5.47
C MET A 1 -0.52 29.62 -4.98
N GLU A 2 -0.24 29.46 -3.69
CA GLU A 2 0.19 28.17 -3.14
C GLU A 2 -1.00 27.20 -3.09
N ILE A 3 -0.91 26.10 -3.81
CA ILE A 3 -1.91 25.02 -3.75
C ILE A 3 -1.65 24.25 -2.45
N ARG A 4 -2.17 24.72 -1.35
CA ARG A 4 -2.04 24.04 -0.05
C ARG A 4 -3.16 23.01 0.13
N ALA A 5 -2.84 21.79 0.58
CA ALA A 5 -3.87 20.85 1.04
C ALA A 5 -4.61 21.49 2.23
N SER A 6 -5.90 21.27 2.35
CA SER A 6 -6.61 21.74 3.53
C SER A 6 -6.07 20.99 4.76
N LYS A 7 -6.02 21.66 5.91
CA LYS A 7 -5.60 21.02 7.17
C LYS A 7 -6.44 19.77 7.47
N ARG A 8 -7.75 19.80 7.18
CA ARG A 8 -8.64 18.65 7.38
C ARG A 8 -8.25 17.47 6.50
N PHE A 9 -7.93 17.71 5.23
CA PHE A 9 -7.47 16.65 4.32
C PHE A 9 -6.13 16.06 4.77
N THR A 10 -5.19 16.90 5.18
CA THR A 10 -3.88 16.43 5.69
C THR A 10 -4.06 15.54 6.92
N VAL A 11 -4.87 15.96 7.90
CA VAL A 11 -5.16 15.16 9.10
C VAL A 11 -5.85 13.85 8.73
N PHE A 12 -6.82 13.89 7.81
CA PHE A 12 -7.49 12.67 7.34
C PHE A 12 -6.51 11.66 6.73
N ILE A 13 -5.59 12.11 5.87
CA ILE A 13 -4.57 11.22 5.24
C ILE A 13 -3.61 10.65 6.29
N ILE A 14 -3.21 11.45 7.30
CA ILE A 14 -2.37 10.94 8.40
C ILE A 14 -3.09 9.84 9.17
N ILE A 15 -4.34 10.07 9.57
CA ILE A 15 -5.14 9.09 10.29
C ILE A 15 -5.27 7.81 9.46
N LEU A 16 -5.60 7.93 8.17
CA LEU A 16 -5.76 6.80 7.28
C LEU A 16 -4.44 6.01 7.11
N SER A 17 -3.31 6.71 7.04
CA SER A 17 -1.97 6.08 6.98
C SER A 17 -1.67 5.29 8.27
N VAL A 18 -1.95 5.89 9.42
CA VAL A 18 -1.77 5.21 10.71
C VAL A 18 -2.69 3.99 10.82
N CYS A 19 -3.96 4.11 10.43
CA CYS A 19 -4.90 3.00 10.43
C CYS A 19 -4.43 1.85 9.50
N ALA A 20 -3.95 2.17 8.30
CA ALA A 20 -3.46 1.16 7.36
C ALA A 20 -2.23 0.42 7.90
N VAL A 21 -1.25 1.12 8.45
CA VAL A 21 -0.06 0.49 9.07
C VAL A 21 -0.45 -0.34 10.30
N THR A 22 -1.35 0.18 11.13
CA THR A 22 -1.84 -0.58 12.31
C THR A 22 -2.56 -1.84 11.88
N PHE A 23 -3.38 -1.76 10.84
CA PHE A 23 -4.10 -2.92 10.29
C PHE A 23 -3.12 -3.99 9.81
N ALA A 24 -2.07 -3.62 9.02
CA ALA A 24 -1.02 -4.53 8.59
C ALA A 24 -0.36 -5.23 9.79
N PHE A 25 0.08 -4.47 10.78
CA PHE A 25 0.76 -5.02 11.96
C PHE A 25 -0.14 -5.92 12.81
N VAL A 26 -1.43 -5.59 12.94
CA VAL A 26 -2.38 -6.47 13.64
C VAL A 26 -2.56 -7.79 12.89
N ASN A 27 -2.71 -7.75 11.56
CA ASN A 27 -2.80 -8.94 10.73
C ASN A 27 -1.54 -9.82 10.83
N SER A 28 -0.37 -9.19 10.91
CA SER A 28 0.92 -9.89 11.03
C SER A 28 1.12 -10.57 12.38
N LEU A 29 0.48 -10.08 13.43
CA LEU A 29 0.48 -10.70 14.75
C LEU A 29 -0.58 -11.83 14.90
N MET A 30 -1.49 -11.99 13.94
CA MET A 30 -2.47 -13.07 14.00
C MET A 30 -1.85 -14.43 13.74
N PRO A 31 -2.25 -15.50 14.46
CA PRO A 31 -1.82 -16.86 14.22
C PRO A 31 -2.05 -17.30 12.78
N ALA A 32 -1.16 -18.16 12.27
CA ALA A 32 -1.26 -18.65 10.88
C ALA A 32 -2.60 -19.31 10.56
N GLU A 33 -3.20 -19.99 11.51
CA GLU A 33 -4.51 -20.68 11.36
C GLU A 33 -5.66 -19.69 11.06
N VAL A 34 -5.67 -18.53 11.75
CA VAL A 34 -6.68 -17.48 11.53
C VAL A 34 -6.49 -16.87 10.15
N SER A 35 -5.27 -16.49 9.81
CA SER A 35 -4.93 -15.92 8.50
C SER A 35 -5.22 -16.87 7.34
N GLN A 36 -5.01 -18.19 7.52
CA GLN A 36 -5.36 -19.21 6.52
C GLN A 36 -6.87 -19.39 6.38
N GLY A 37 -7.62 -19.30 7.46
CA GLY A 37 -9.08 -19.36 7.42
C GLY A 37 -9.68 -18.18 6.63
N GLU A 38 -9.16 -16.98 6.83
CA GLU A 38 -9.61 -15.79 6.10
C GLU A 38 -9.24 -15.85 4.61
N SER A 39 -7.99 -16.19 4.29
CA SER A 39 -7.54 -16.33 2.89
C SER A 39 -8.24 -17.47 2.16
N GLY A 40 -8.54 -18.59 2.85
CA GLY A 40 -9.31 -19.71 2.29
C GLY A 40 -10.73 -19.32 1.90
N GLY A 41 -11.40 -18.47 2.69
CA GLY A 41 -12.71 -17.92 2.34
C GLY A 41 -12.68 -17.03 1.10
N VAL A 42 -11.69 -16.16 1.02
CA VAL A 42 -11.46 -15.29 -0.16
C VAL A 42 -11.12 -16.13 -1.39
N LEU A 43 -10.26 -17.14 -1.25
CA LEU A 43 -9.91 -18.08 -2.32
C LEU A 43 -11.16 -18.78 -2.87
N ALA A 44 -11.99 -19.35 -2.01
CA ALA A 44 -13.22 -20.03 -2.42
C ALA A 44 -14.15 -19.10 -3.20
N PHE A 45 -14.32 -17.86 -2.73
CA PHE A 45 -15.14 -16.86 -3.43
C PHE A 45 -14.58 -16.49 -4.81
N ILE A 46 -13.26 -16.30 -4.92
CA ILE A 46 -12.61 -15.95 -6.19
C ILE A 46 -12.72 -17.13 -7.18
N VAL A 47 -12.41 -18.35 -6.74
CA VAL A 47 -12.49 -19.56 -7.59
C VAL A 47 -13.90 -19.74 -8.10
N GLN A 48 -14.92 -19.67 -7.23
CA GLN A 48 -16.32 -19.78 -7.62
C GLN A 48 -16.74 -18.71 -8.65
N THR A 49 -16.24 -17.49 -8.49
CA THR A 49 -16.52 -16.38 -9.42
C THR A 49 -15.87 -16.61 -10.79
N LEU A 50 -14.62 -17.08 -10.81
CA LEU A 50 -13.89 -17.39 -12.05
C LEU A 50 -14.52 -18.58 -12.80
N GLU A 51 -14.91 -19.63 -12.08
CA GLU A 51 -15.61 -20.79 -12.65
C GLU A 51 -16.96 -20.38 -13.28
N ALA A 52 -17.70 -19.48 -12.63
CA ALA A 52 -18.94 -18.93 -13.18
C ALA A 52 -18.71 -18.13 -14.48
N LEU A 53 -17.52 -17.58 -14.66
CA LEU A 53 -17.07 -16.90 -15.89
C LEU A 53 -16.43 -17.84 -16.92
N GLY A 54 -16.38 -19.16 -16.64
CA GLY A 54 -15.76 -20.15 -17.51
C GLY A 54 -14.23 -20.16 -17.48
N ILE A 55 -13.61 -19.52 -16.48
CA ILE A 55 -12.16 -19.43 -16.31
C ILE A 55 -11.72 -20.46 -15.27
N GLN A 56 -10.90 -21.45 -15.70
CA GLN A 56 -10.25 -22.37 -14.78
C GLN A 56 -8.91 -21.78 -14.35
N ALA A 57 -8.78 -21.44 -13.05
CA ALA A 57 -7.55 -20.91 -12.48
C ALA A 57 -7.13 -21.77 -11.28
N GLU A 58 -5.91 -22.29 -11.30
CA GLU A 58 -5.29 -22.94 -10.15
C GLU A 58 -4.73 -21.86 -9.20
N LEU A 59 -5.58 -21.39 -8.30
CA LEU A 59 -5.20 -20.43 -7.27
C LEU A 59 -4.87 -21.20 -5.98
N THR A 60 -3.78 -20.83 -5.34
CA THR A 60 -3.39 -21.38 -4.04
C THR A 60 -3.63 -20.35 -2.94
N ASP A 61 -3.94 -20.82 -1.73
CA ASP A 61 -4.04 -19.97 -0.53
C ASP A 61 -2.79 -19.09 -0.33
N HIS A 62 -1.62 -19.65 -0.59
CA HIS A 62 -0.35 -18.94 -0.54
C HIS A 62 -0.29 -17.75 -1.51
N LEU A 63 -0.79 -17.91 -2.75
CA LEU A 63 -0.84 -16.84 -3.75
C LEU A 63 -1.80 -15.73 -3.32
N ILE A 64 -2.98 -16.10 -2.81
CA ILE A 64 -3.98 -15.13 -2.33
C ILE A 64 -3.39 -14.31 -1.19
N ARG A 65 -2.76 -14.94 -0.21
CA ARG A 65 -2.13 -14.26 0.91
C ARG A 65 -1.03 -13.31 0.46
N LYS A 66 -0.13 -13.74 -0.43
CA LYS A 66 0.92 -12.88 -0.98
C LYS A 66 0.37 -11.70 -1.77
N THR A 67 -0.69 -11.89 -2.54
CA THR A 67 -1.36 -10.82 -3.28
C THR A 67 -2.02 -9.83 -2.33
N ALA A 68 -2.62 -10.30 -1.23
CA ALA A 68 -3.21 -9.45 -0.20
C ALA A 68 -2.13 -8.57 0.46
N HIS A 69 -1.00 -9.13 0.91
CA HIS A 69 0.13 -8.37 1.45
C HIS A 69 0.66 -7.34 0.45
N PHE A 70 0.95 -7.75 -0.78
CA PHE A 70 1.37 -6.81 -1.83
C PHE A 70 0.39 -5.64 -1.99
N THR A 71 -0.92 -5.92 -2.04
CA THR A 71 -1.95 -4.90 -2.21
C THR A 71 -2.04 -3.97 -1.00
N GLU A 72 -1.98 -4.52 0.20
CA GLU A 72 -1.98 -3.79 1.46
C GLU A 72 -0.80 -2.81 1.52
N PHE A 73 0.42 -3.28 1.22
CA PHE A 73 1.60 -2.44 1.17
C PHE A 73 1.61 -1.47 0.00
N ALA A 74 0.96 -1.77 -1.13
CA ALA A 74 0.75 -0.80 -2.20
C ALA A 74 -0.13 0.37 -1.74
N VAL A 75 -1.21 0.09 -0.99
CA VAL A 75 -2.05 1.14 -0.38
C VAL A 75 -1.25 1.97 0.63
N ILE A 76 -0.42 1.35 1.47
CA ILE A 76 0.47 2.07 2.41
C ILE A 76 1.42 3.00 1.64
N GLY A 77 2.03 2.53 0.56
CA GLY A 77 2.90 3.34 -0.30
C GLY A 77 2.17 4.53 -0.93
N MET A 78 0.93 4.33 -1.40
CA MET A 78 0.08 5.42 -1.91
C MET A 78 -0.20 6.47 -0.83
N LEU A 79 -0.56 6.04 0.37
CA LEU A 79 -0.89 6.93 1.48
C LEU A 79 0.32 7.73 1.95
N PHE A 80 1.49 7.10 2.05
CA PHE A 80 2.73 7.77 2.43
C PHE A 80 3.13 8.84 1.41
N GLU A 81 2.99 8.56 0.11
CA GLU A 81 3.29 9.54 -0.94
C GLU A 81 2.29 10.71 -0.93
N VAL A 82 0.99 10.45 -0.74
CA VAL A 82 -0.02 11.52 -0.56
C VAL A 82 0.28 12.35 0.69
N CYS A 83 0.69 11.71 1.78
CA CYS A 83 1.09 12.38 3.02
C CYS A 83 2.30 13.30 2.76
N ALA A 84 3.35 12.80 2.14
CA ALA A 84 4.53 13.59 1.76
C ALA A 84 4.14 14.77 0.86
N TYR A 85 3.26 14.57 -0.11
CA TYR A 85 2.73 15.64 -0.94
C TYR A 85 1.98 16.70 -0.13
N CYS A 86 1.23 16.34 0.91
CA CYS A 86 0.55 17.31 1.77
C CYS A 86 1.51 18.26 2.48
N PHE A 87 2.71 17.80 2.83
CA PHE A 87 3.72 18.61 3.55
C PHE A 87 4.68 19.35 2.63
N TYR A 88 5.08 18.76 1.48
CA TYR A 88 6.26 19.16 0.70
C TYR A 88 5.97 19.56 -0.74
N ARG A 89 4.81 20.16 -1.00
CA ARG A 89 4.45 20.66 -2.34
C ARG A 89 5.45 21.68 -2.90
N PRO A 90 5.64 21.77 -4.21
CA PRO A 90 5.01 21.11 -5.36
C PRO A 90 5.87 20.03 -6.02
N LYS A 91 6.86 19.44 -5.35
CA LYS A 91 7.82 18.51 -5.95
C LYS A 91 7.69 17.10 -5.35
N PRO A 92 6.66 16.31 -5.72
CA PRO A 92 6.44 14.99 -5.13
C PRO A 92 7.67 14.08 -5.25
N ARG A 93 8.37 14.11 -6.39
CA ARG A 93 9.57 13.27 -6.62
C ARG A 93 10.73 13.52 -5.65
N LYS A 94 10.78 14.69 -5.01
CA LYS A 94 11.89 15.04 -4.09
C LYS A 94 11.87 14.19 -2.83
N PHE A 95 10.70 13.77 -2.37
CA PHE A 95 10.52 13.05 -1.11
C PHE A 95 10.24 11.56 -1.30
N LEU A 96 10.20 11.09 -2.55
CA LEU A 96 10.03 9.67 -2.86
C LEU A 96 11.06 8.77 -2.13
N PRO A 97 12.36 9.10 -2.03
CA PRO A 97 13.30 8.28 -1.27
C PRO A 97 12.94 8.13 0.21
N GLN A 98 12.43 9.19 0.86
CA GLN A 98 12.01 9.14 2.25
C GLN A 98 10.74 8.29 2.43
N VAL A 99 9.80 8.38 1.47
CA VAL A 99 8.60 7.54 1.43
C VAL A 99 8.99 6.07 1.27
N LEU A 100 9.90 5.77 0.35
CA LEU A 100 10.38 4.40 0.14
C LEU A 100 11.13 3.86 1.37
N LEU A 101 11.96 4.69 2.02
CA LEU A 101 12.62 4.29 3.26
C LEU A 101 11.61 4.00 4.37
N ALA A 102 10.61 4.86 4.56
CA ALA A 102 9.54 4.62 5.54
C ALA A 102 8.77 3.32 5.24
N GLY A 103 8.45 3.08 3.96
CA GLY A 103 7.78 1.86 3.53
C GLY A 103 8.63 0.60 3.74
N LEU A 104 9.93 0.67 3.47
CA LEU A 104 10.86 -0.45 3.74
C LEU A 104 10.92 -0.75 5.24
N LEU A 105 11.01 0.28 6.08
CA LEU A 105 11.02 0.10 7.53
C LEU A 105 9.69 -0.51 8.03
N THR A 106 8.56 -0.12 7.42
CA THR A 106 7.25 -0.71 7.73
C THR A 106 7.21 -2.19 7.34
N ALA A 107 7.69 -2.58 6.16
CA ALA A 107 7.76 -3.97 5.72
C ALA A 107 8.70 -4.81 6.60
N LEU A 108 9.86 -4.28 6.98
CA LEU A 108 10.78 -4.94 7.92
C LEU A 108 10.14 -5.14 9.30
N THR A 109 9.38 -4.16 9.78
CA THR A 109 8.69 -4.26 11.06
C THR A 109 7.59 -5.32 11.00
N ASP A 110 6.82 -5.35 9.91
CA ASP A 110 5.76 -6.33 9.68
C ASP A 110 6.30 -7.75 9.75
N GLU A 111 7.32 -8.07 8.96
CA GLU A 111 7.95 -9.39 8.96
C GLU A 111 8.63 -9.73 10.31
N THR A 112 9.12 -8.72 11.03
CA THR A 112 9.64 -8.92 12.38
C THR A 112 8.52 -9.28 13.36
N LEU A 113 7.34 -8.65 13.24
CA LEU A 113 6.18 -8.97 14.06
C LEU A 113 5.67 -10.39 13.79
N GLN A 114 5.74 -10.88 12.56
CA GLN A 114 5.36 -12.25 12.21
C GLN A 114 6.19 -13.30 12.97
N LEU A 115 7.44 -12.99 13.36
CA LEU A 115 8.26 -13.90 14.16
C LEU A 115 7.71 -14.14 15.59
N TYR A 116 6.83 -13.27 16.07
CA TYR A 116 6.17 -13.39 17.37
C TYR A 116 4.78 -14.05 17.27
N ALA A 117 4.27 -14.30 16.06
CA ALA A 117 2.98 -14.92 15.83
C ALA A 117 3.12 -16.46 15.74
N ASP A 118 2.18 -17.19 16.35
CA ASP A 118 2.21 -18.64 16.37
C ASP A 118 2.16 -19.24 14.96
N LYS A 119 3.09 -20.18 14.70
CA LYS A 119 3.21 -20.93 13.44
C LYS A 119 3.45 -20.03 12.21
N ARG A 120 3.95 -18.80 12.39
CA ARG A 120 4.44 -17.94 11.30
C ARG A 120 5.97 -17.91 11.28
N SER A 121 6.51 -17.68 10.10
CA SER A 121 7.93 -17.44 9.88
C SER A 121 8.10 -16.19 9.06
N GLY A 122 8.74 -15.16 9.62
CA GLY A 122 9.14 -13.99 8.85
C GLY A 122 10.21 -14.37 7.83
N MET A 123 10.06 -13.94 6.59
CA MET A 123 10.98 -14.27 5.50
C MET A 123 11.46 -13.00 4.80
N ILE A 124 12.77 -12.92 4.54
CA ILE A 124 13.35 -11.79 3.78
C ILE A 124 12.69 -11.64 2.41
N ALA A 125 12.26 -12.74 1.79
CA ALA A 125 11.54 -12.70 0.51
C ALA A 125 10.21 -11.96 0.61
N ASP A 126 9.52 -12.07 1.75
CA ASP A 126 8.23 -11.42 1.98
C ASP A 126 8.43 -9.93 2.29
N VAL A 127 9.53 -9.52 2.96
CA VAL A 127 9.94 -8.09 3.04
C VAL A 127 10.06 -7.46 1.65
N TRP A 128 10.69 -8.16 0.69
CA TRP A 128 10.83 -7.64 -0.67
C TRP A 128 9.50 -7.60 -1.42
N LEU A 129 8.61 -8.54 -1.19
CA LEU A 129 7.26 -8.53 -1.75
C LEU A 129 6.49 -7.30 -1.28
N ASP A 130 6.44 -7.09 0.03
CA ASP A 130 5.75 -5.96 0.67
C ASP A 130 6.36 -4.64 0.23
N PHE A 131 7.67 -4.53 0.23
CA PHE A 131 8.37 -3.35 -0.27
C PHE A 131 8.09 -3.08 -1.75
N SER A 132 7.98 -4.12 -2.58
CA SER A 132 7.57 -3.96 -4.00
C SER A 132 6.15 -3.39 -4.14
N GLY A 133 5.24 -3.75 -3.23
CA GLY A 133 3.93 -3.12 -3.09
C GLY A 133 4.07 -1.63 -2.79
N VAL A 134 4.85 -1.25 -1.75
CA VAL A 134 5.11 0.16 -1.41
C VAL A 134 5.65 0.94 -2.61
N VAL A 135 6.66 0.40 -3.30
CA VAL A 135 7.25 1.04 -4.50
C VAL A 135 6.19 1.28 -5.56
N THR A 136 5.37 0.26 -5.85
CA THR A 136 4.30 0.34 -6.85
C THR A 136 3.30 1.44 -6.50
N GLY A 137 2.80 1.46 -5.26
CA GLY A 137 1.84 2.46 -4.79
C GLY A 137 2.41 3.88 -4.79
N ALA A 138 3.61 4.06 -4.25
CA ALA A 138 4.26 5.36 -4.19
C ALA A 138 4.58 5.93 -5.58
N VAL A 139 5.11 5.10 -6.49
CA VAL A 139 5.41 5.51 -7.87
C VAL A 139 4.13 5.87 -8.62
N LEU A 140 3.06 5.09 -8.48
CA LEU A 140 1.77 5.38 -9.10
C LEU A 140 1.26 6.76 -8.69
N ILE A 141 1.23 7.06 -7.39
CA ILE A 141 0.79 8.36 -6.88
C ILE A 141 1.73 9.49 -7.33
N THR A 142 3.05 9.28 -7.30
CA THR A 142 4.03 10.26 -7.79
C THR A 142 3.77 10.63 -9.25
N LEU A 143 3.46 9.65 -10.11
CA LEU A 143 3.13 9.88 -11.51
C LEU A 143 1.82 10.65 -11.66
N LEU A 144 0.76 10.25 -10.98
CA LEU A 144 -0.54 10.92 -10.99
C LEU A 144 -0.43 12.37 -10.51
N LEU A 145 0.25 12.62 -9.41
CA LEU A 145 0.50 13.96 -8.88
C LEU A 145 1.33 14.81 -9.85
N THR A 146 2.33 14.24 -10.49
CA THR A 146 3.15 14.94 -11.48
C THR A 146 2.32 15.39 -12.68
N VAL A 147 1.45 14.52 -13.19
CA VAL A 147 0.53 14.83 -14.30
C VAL A 147 -0.47 15.91 -13.87
N TYR A 148 -1.08 15.75 -12.70
CA TYR A 148 -2.03 16.71 -12.14
C TYR A 148 -1.42 18.11 -12.01
N ILE A 149 -0.23 18.20 -11.41
CA ILE A 149 0.49 19.46 -11.23
C ILE A 149 0.81 20.10 -12.58
N LYS A 150 1.35 19.33 -13.54
CA LYS A 150 1.67 19.85 -14.89
C LYS A 150 0.44 20.40 -15.60
N ARG A 151 -0.70 19.71 -15.54
CA ARG A 151 -1.95 20.17 -16.18
C ARG A 151 -2.44 21.46 -15.54
N LYS A 152 -2.42 21.56 -14.22
CA LYS A 152 -2.87 22.73 -13.49
C LYS A 152 -2.01 23.97 -13.77
N TYR A 153 -0.67 23.83 -13.81
CA TYR A 153 0.22 24.94 -14.17
C TYR A 153 0.09 25.37 -15.63
N LYS A 154 -0.21 24.45 -16.54
CA LYS A 154 -0.45 24.78 -17.96
C LYS A 154 -1.76 25.56 -18.16
N GLY A 155 -2.80 25.25 -17.39
CA GLY A 155 -4.07 25.99 -17.42
C GLY A 155 -3.91 27.44 -16.95
N ILE A 156 -3.18 27.67 -15.86
CA ILE A 156 -2.94 29.03 -15.31
C ILE A 156 -2.20 29.92 -16.32
N LYS A 157 -1.18 29.38 -17.04
CA LYS A 157 -0.43 30.14 -18.07
C LYS A 157 -1.23 30.41 -19.35
N ALA A 158 -2.36 29.78 -19.55
CA ALA A 158 -3.21 30.00 -20.73
C ALA A 158 -4.31 31.06 -20.45
N GLU A 159 -4.51 31.42 -19.19
CA GLU A 159 -5.46 32.46 -18.75
C GLU A 159 -4.81 33.83 -18.49
N GLU A 160 -3.45 33.91 -18.47
CA GLU A 160 -2.64 35.14 -18.46
C GLU A 160 -2.29 35.62 -19.88
#